data_58db7d48332f8f3aa28af730e9738f93
#
_entry.id   58db7d48332f8f3aa28af730e9738f93
#
_cell.length_a   1.000
_cell.length_b   1.000
_cell.length_c   1.000
_cell.angle_alpha   90.00
_cell.angle_beta   90.00
_cell.angle_gamma   90.00
#
_symmetry.space_group_name_H-M   'P 1'
#
loop_
_entity.id
_entity.type
_entity.pdbx_description
1 polymer ?
#
loop_
_entity_poly.entity_id
_entity_poly.type
_entity_poly.pdbx_seq_one_letter_code
_entity_poly.pdbx_strand_id
1 'polypeptide(L)'
;MWSGGNPSVHYNEALGHFVMVWNEWDGDLDLAVSDDLVHWSATTLLDRESGEKNWYPTIVGSDSEHGGADVRLFYGHWTNADDVASRVMQMRPLHLSR
;
A
#
# COMPACT_ATOMS: atom_id res chain seq x y z
N MET A 1 -14.44 9.31 2.85
CA MET A 1 -13.33 10.15 3.29
C MET A 1 -12.13 9.30 3.68
N TRP A 2 -10.96 9.74 3.30
CA TRP A 2 -9.72 9.05 3.59
C TRP A 2 -9.24 9.41 5.00
N SER A 3 -8.78 8.42 5.75
CA SER A 3 -8.02 8.62 6.97
C SER A 3 -6.61 8.07 6.73
N GLY A 4 -5.63 8.63 7.43
CA GLY A 4 -4.25 8.21 7.24
C GLY A 4 -3.49 9.12 6.27
N GLY A 5 -2.38 8.63 5.75
CA GLY A 5 -1.52 9.43 4.91
C GLY A 5 -0.53 8.62 4.08
N ASN A 6 0.43 9.33 3.52
CA ASN A 6 1.53 8.77 2.72
C ASN A 6 1.02 7.92 1.53
N PRO A 7 0.13 8.48 0.69
CA PRO A 7 -0.41 7.73 -0.45
C PRO A 7 0.63 7.58 -1.56
N SER A 8 0.54 6.45 -2.26
CA SER A 8 1.31 6.18 -3.48
C SER A 8 0.33 5.68 -4.53
N VAL A 9 0.31 6.30 -5.71
CA VAL A 9 -0.65 6.03 -6.77
C VAL A 9 0.08 5.68 -8.06
N HIS A 10 -0.41 4.65 -8.74
CA HIS A 10 0.05 4.33 -10.09
C HIS A 10 -1.10 3.79 -10.93
N TYR A 11 -0.96 3.86 -12.27
CA TYR A 11 -1.86 3.17 -13.17
C TYR A 11 -1.36 1.76 -13.39
N ASN A 12 -2.21 0.76 -13.16
CA ASN A 12 -1.83 -0.64 -13.30
C ASN A 12 -2.46 -1.22 -14.56
N GLU A 13 -1.66 -1.58 -15.54
CA GLU A 13 -2.14 -2.09 -16.81
C GLU A 13 -2.82 -3.46 -16.68
N ALA A 14 -2.36 -4.32 -15.78
CA ALA A 14 -2.97 -5.63 -15.57
C ALA A 14 -4.40 -5.51 -15.06
N LEU A 15 -4.68 -4.53 -14.21
CA LEU A 15 -6.02 -4.26 -13.72
C LEU A 15 -6.82 -3.35 -14.64
N GLY A 16 -6.15 -2.49 -15.42
CA GLY A 16 -6.81 -1.45 -16.18
C GLY A 16 -7.37 -0.34 -15.31
N HIS A 17 -6.78 -0.11 -14.13
CA HIS A 17 -7.24 0.85 -13.14
C HIS A 17 -6.06 1.55 -12.48
N PHE A 18 -6.33 2.73 -11.91
CA PHE A 18 -5.40 3.35 -10.98
C PHE A 18 -5.44 2.61 -9.65
N VAL A 19 -4.29 2.46 -9.04
CA VAL A 19 -4.13 1.79 -7.75
C VAL A 19 -3.47 2.75 -6.79
N MET A 20 -4.04 2.90 -5.60
CA MET A 20 -3.48 3.72 -4.54
C MET A 20 -3.28 2.86 -3.30
N VAL A 21 -2.12 2.99 -2.66
CA VAL A 21 -1.87 2.42 -1.34
C VAL A 21 -1.53 3.55 -0.38
N TRP A 22 -1.95 3.41 0.86
CA TRP A 22 -1.63 4.39 1.91
C TRP A 22 -1.64 3.70 3.27
N ASN A 23 -1.15 4.40 4.28
CA ASN A 23 -1.23 3.90 5.64
C ASN A 23 -2.31 4.64 6.42
N GLU A 24 -3.07 3.88 7.21
CA GLU A 24 -3.89 4.46 8.26
C GLU A 24 -2.99 4.91 9.40
N TRP A 25 -3.46 5.86 10.20
CA TRP A 25 -2.64 6.37 11.32
C TRP A 25 -2.37 5.32 12.38
N ASP A 26 -3.22 4.31 12.49
CA ASP A 26 -3.03 3.18 13.41
C ASP A 26 -2.00 2.16 12.92
N GLY A 27 -1.61 2.23 11.65
CA GLY A 27 -0.58 1.36 11.09
C GLY A 27 -1.05 0.26 10.18
N ASP A 28 -2.36 0.22 9.84
CA ASP A 28 -2.85 -0.67 8.78
C ASP A 28 -2.48 -0.09 7.42
N LEU A 29 -2.28 -0.94 6.44
CA LEU A 29 -2.10 -0.54 5.05
C LEU A 29 -3.37 -0.82 4.27
N ASP A 30 -3.81 0.17 3.50
CA ASP A 30 -5.01 0.08 2.67
C ASP A 30 -4.66 0.20 1.19
N LEU A 31 -5.55 -0.36 0.36
CA LEU A 31 -5.44 -0.27 -1.09
C LEU A 31 -6.79 0.15 -1.66
N ALA A 32 -6.77 0.99 -2.67
CA ALA A 32 -7.97 1.37 -3.40
C ALA A 32 -7.70 1.34 -4.89
N VAL A 33 -8.76 1.13 -5.67
CA VAL A 33 -8.71 1.15 -7.12
C VAL A 33 -9.71 2.15 -7.66
N SER A 34 -9.39 2.75 -8.81
CA SER A 34 -10.26 3.74 -9.46
C SER A 34 -10.06 3.76 -10.97
N ASP A 35 -11.12 4.05 -11.71
CA ASP A 35 -11.05 4.27 -13.15
C ASP A 35 -10.72 5.73 -13.50
N ASP A 36 -11.03 6.67 -12.62
CA ASP A 36 -11.07 8.09 -12.96
C ASP A 36 -10.32 9.00 -11.97
N LEU A 37 -9.68 8.44 -10.94
CA LEU A 37 -9.00 9.16 -9.86
C LEU A 37 -9.96 9.94 -8.93
N VAL A 38 -11.26 9.78 -9.13
CA VAL A 38 -12.27 10.49 -8.33
C VAL A 38 -13.09 9.51 -7.47
N HIS A 39 -13.50 8.40 -8.06
CA HIS A 39 -14.29 7.38 -7.38
C HIS A 39 -13.41 6.17 -7.06
N TRP A 40 -13.29 5.85 -5.78
CA TRP A 40 -12.38 4.83 -5.28
C TRP A 40 -13.12 3.72 -4.54
N SER A 41 -12.69 2.48 -4.78
CA SER A 41 -13.13 1.31 -4.00
C SER A 41 -11.95 0.85 -3.15
N ALA A 42 -12.10 0.89 -1.83
CA ALA A 42 -11.01 0.64 -0.89
C ALA A 42 -11.19 -0.66 -0.12
N THR A 43 -10.07 -1.28 0.25
CA THR A 43 -10.04 -2.45 1.12
C THR A 43 -8.77 -2.41 1.97
N THR A 44 -8.78 -3.11 3.10
CA THR A 44 -7.58 -3.27 3.91
C THR A 44 -6.65 -4.25 3.21
N LEU A 45 -5.41 -3.84 3.00
CA LEU A 45 -4.38 -4.65 2.34
C LEU A 45 -3.58 -5.46 3.36
N LEU A 46 -3.23 -4.86 4.49
CA LEU A 46 -2.42 -5.48 5.53
C LEU A 46 -2.80 -4.88 6.88
N ASP A 47 -3.34 -5.72 7.78
CA ASP A 47 -3.63 -5.34 9.15
C ASP A 47 -2.35 -5.35 9.99
N ARG A 48 -2.21 -4.36 10.86
CA ARG A 48 -1.10 -4.35 11.81
C ARG A 48 -1.31 -5.39 12.90
N GLU A 49 -0.21 -5.92 13.41
CA GLU A 49 -0.24 -6.69 14.65
C GLU A 49 -0.31 -5.73 15.85
N SER A 50 -0.85 -6.21 16.97
CA SER A 50 -0.97 -5.38 18.18
C SER A 50 0.38 -4.86 18.64
N GLY A 51 0.48 -3.55 18.84
CA GLY A 51 1.72 -2.90 19.25
C GLY A 51 2.69 -2.60 18.11
N GLU A 52 2.37 -3.02 16.89
CA GLU A 52 3.18 -2.79 15.70
C GLU A 52 2.49 -1.77 14.79
N LYS A 53 3.19 -1.30 13.76
CA LYS A 53 2.57 -0.49 12.72
C LYS A 53 3.32 -0.60 11.40
N ASN A 54 2.60 -0.36 10.30
CA ASN A 54 3.13 -0.34 8.94
C ASN A 54 2.84 1.03 8.33
N TRP A 55 3.85 1.71 7.81
CA TRP A 55 3.71 3.03 7.21
C TRP A 55 4.51 3.13 5.92
N TYR A 56 4.23 4.17 5.15
CA TYR A 56 4.95 4.52 3.91
C TYR A 56 4.93 3.41 2.87
N PRO A 57 3.75 2.90 2.47
CA PRO A 57 3.69 1.86 1.46
C PRO A 57 4.02 2.39 0.07
N THR A 58 4.70 1.57 -0.73
CA THR A 58 4.97 1.85 -2.14
C THR A 58 4.88 0.54 -2.92
N ILE A 59 4.22 0.57 -4.08
CA ILE A 59 4.15 -0.57 -4.97
C ILE A 59 5.17 -0.38 -6.09
N VAL A 60 6.00 -1.39 -6.31
CA VAL A 60 6.95 -1.45 -7.42
C VAL A 60 6.57 -2.61 -8.30
N GLY A 61 6.27 -2.32 -9.57
CA GLY A 61 5.93 -3.33 -10.54
C GLY A 61 7.11 -3.83 -11.33
N SER A 62 6.85 -4.75 -12.25
CA SER A 62 7.84 -5.22 -13.22
C SER A 62 8.23 -4.11 -14.19
N ASP A 63 7.35 -3.13 -14.37
CA ASP A 63 7.57 -1.91 -15.15
C ASP A 63 7.21 -0.73 -14.23
N SER A 64 8.16 0.18 -14.02
CA SER A 64 7.98 1.31 -13.12
C SER A 64 6.87 2.28 -13.55
N GLU A 65 6.48 2.26 -14.82
CA GLU A 65 5.44 3.14 -15.35
C GLU A 65 4.05 2.49 -15.35
N HIS A 66 3.98 1.18 -15.55
CA HIS A 66 2.73 0.49 -15.82
C HIS A 66 2.31 -0.53 -14.77
N GLY A 67 3.15 -0.79 -13.79
CA GLY A 67 2.86 -1.75 -12.73
C GLY A 67 2.97 -3.19 -13.23
N GLY A 68 1.83 -3.85 -13.45
CA GLY A 68 1.76 -5.25 -13.85
C GLY A 68 0.96 -6.07 -12.85
N ALA A 69 0.76 -7.36 -13.14
CA ALA A 69 0.01 -8.26 -12.26
C ALA A 69 0.82 -8.66 -11.03
N ASP A 70 2.11 -8.90 -11.21
CA ASP A 70 3.01 -9.29 -10.11
C ASP A 70 3.85 -8.09 -9.69
N VAL A 71 3.53 -7.56 -8.52
CA VAL A 71 4.16 -6.37 -8.00
C VAL A 71 4.72 -6.65 -6.61
N ARG A 72 5.51 -5.72 -6.09
CA ARG A 72 6.07 -5.80 -4.75
C ARG A 72 5.61 -4.61 -3.94
N LEU A 73 5.12 -4.90 -2.74
CA LEU A 73 4.77 -3.89 -1.76
C LEU A 73 5.97 -3.70 -0.83
N PHE A 74 6.52 -2.48 -0.81
CA PHE A 74 7.55 -2.08 0.15
C PHE A 74 6.93 -1.18 1.20
N TYR A 75 7.28 -1.36 2.46
CA TYR A 75 6.77 -0.52 3.54
C TYR A 75 7.71 -0.52 4.73
N GLY A 76 7.61 0.53 5.53
CA GLY A 76 8.30 0.58 6.81
C GLY A 76 7.48 -0.16 7.86
N HIS A 77 8.11 -1.04 8.61
CA HIS A 77 7.46 -1.82 9.66
C HIS A 77 8.12 -1.52 11.00
N TRP A 78 7.31 -1.11 11.97
CA TRP A 78 7.75 -0.88 13.34
C TRP A 78 7.32 -2.08 14.19
N THR A 79 8.29 -2.80 14.75
CA THR A 79 8.00 -3.92 15.67
C THR A 79 7.46 -3.40 17.00
N ASN A 80 7.71 -2.13 17.30
CA ASN A 80 7.09 -1.42 18.42
C ASN A 80 6.68 -0.03 17.91
N ALA A 81 5.38 0.24 17.84
CA ALA A 81 4.84 1.47 17.30
C ALA A 81 5.34 2.73 18.03
N ASP A 82 5.70 2.59 19.30
CA ASP A 82 6.17 3.71 20.13
C ASP A 82 7.70 3.89 20.09
N ASP A 83 8.41 3.01 19.39
CA ASP A 83 9.88 3.06 19.28
C ASP A 83 10.29 3.26 17.83
N VAL A 84 10.69 4.48 17.47
CA VAL A 84 11.12 4.83 16.12
C VAL A 84 12.32 4.00 15.68
N ALA A 85 13.19 3.62 16.59
CA ALA A 85 14.38 2.83 16.27
C ALA A 85 14.06 1.38 15.92
N SER A 86 12.84 0.91 16.16
CA SER A 86 12.43 -0.46 15.80
C SER A 86 12.06 -0.63 14.33
N ARG A 87 12.10 0.45 13.52
CA ARG A 87 11.68 0.41 12.12
C ARG A 87 12.60 -0.43 11.26
N VAL A 88 12.02 -1.28 10.43
CA VAL A 88 12.72 -2.02 9.39
C VAL A 88 11.95 -1.90 8.09
N MET A 89 12.64 -1.99 6.94
CA MET A 89 11.99 -2.06 5.64
C MET A 89 11.59 -3.50 5.37
N GLN A 90 10.34 -3.70 4.96
CA GLN A 90 9.84 -5.02 4.58
C GLN A 90 9.28 -4.98 3.17
N MET A 91 9.21 -6.14 2.56
CA MET A 91 8.67 -6.32 1.21
C MET A 91 7.74 -7.53 1.20
N ARG A 92 6.60 -7.38 0.51
CA ARG A 92 5.68 -8.49 0.24
C ARG A 92 5.37 -8.54 -1.25
N PRO A 93 5.39 -9.73 -1.86
CA PRO A 93 4.89 -9.87 -3.22
C PRO A 93 3.36 -9.77 -3.22
N LEU A 94 2.81 -9.13 -4.24
CA LEU A 94 1.37 -9.03 -4.46
C LEU A 94 1.04 -9.48 -5.88
N HIS A 95 -0.09 -10.16 -6.03
CA HIS A 95 -0.64 -10.47 -7.35
C HIS A 95 -1.92 -9.68 -7.53
N LEU A 96 -1.96 -8.83 -8.56
CA LEU A 96 -3.12 -8.00 -8.87
C LEU A 96 -3.85 -8.59 -10.07
N SER A 97 -5.11 -8.91 -9.90
CA SER A 97 -5.94 -9.46 -10.95
C SER A 97 -7.35 -8.89 -10.90
N ARG A 98 -7.99 -8.87 -12.04
CA ARG A 98 -9.39 -8.44 -12.16
C ARG A 98 -10.34 -9.46 -11.55
#